data_da44e8a67ba1338ea1dac3c38861e9fa
#
_entry.id   da44e8a67ba1338ea1dac3c38861e9fa
#
_cell.length_a   1.000
_cell.length_b   1.000
_cell.length_c   1.000
_cell.angle_alpha   90.00
_cell.angle_beta   90.00
_cell.angle_gamma   90.00
#
_symmetry.space_group_name_H-M   'P 1'
#
loop_
_entity.id
_entity.type
_entity.pdbx_description
1 polymer ?
#
loop_
_entity_poly.entity_id
_entity_poly.type
_entity_poly.pdbx_seq_one_letter_code
_entity_poly.pdbx_strand_id
1 'polypeptide(L)'
;MHGREHEPDVIVIGGGVAGLAAASFISTAGSRVSLFEQSHALGGRAQTKQQDGYFLNLGPHALYRGGRGIEVLRELGVEPKGKVPSVSGAFAIKDGVKHTFPAGAVSLLTTSLFGLSEKLEAGRLLATIGKTETAPLMNISVREWLDRNVSHREVQNFILAAFRVATYTNAPELMSAGTAIEQLKKAQDKSVLYLDEGWQTLVDGLREVALTSGVAIETESRVDAVTRDAGGAVNGVRLAGGRVLAASSVVIAASPSVAASLVQDSERTSLARWVDEAIPVRAACFDVALSRLPVPRATFALGIDRPLYLSVHSATAKLAPRGGALIQVAKYLEPNHQDSAQTVERELEGALDLIQPGWRDVIVHRRFLPDMIVMNASPLASLGGTQGRPGPEVPGVPGLFIAGDWVGEEGLLVDAALASAKEAAGKIVEGAASRIAAVA
;
A
#
# COMPACT_ATOMS: atom_id res chain seq x y z
N MET A 1 -39.64 -25.87 -1.74
CA MET A 1 -38.73 -25.45 -2.81
C MET A 1 -38.51 -23.94 -2.75
N HIS A 2 -37.83 -23.47 -1.71
CA HIS A 2 -37.45 -22.06 -1.55
C HIS A 2 -35.96 -22.03 -1.18
N GLY A 3 -35.08 -21.55 -2.06
CA GLY A 3 -33.69 -21.31 -1.65
C GLY A 3 -32.58 -21.43 -2.68
N ARG A 4 -32.86 -21.65 -3.96
CA ARG A 4 -31.78 -21.69 -4.98
C ARG A 4 -31.63 -20.43 -5.86
N GLU A 5 -32.54 -19.47 -5.76
CA GLU A 5 -32.54 -18.31 -6.68
C GLU A 5 -31.52 -17.21 -6.34
N HIS A 6 -30.77 -17.29 -5.21
CA HIS A 6 -29.89 -16.20 -4.78
C HIS A 6 -28.51 -16.63 -4.25
N GLU A 7 -28.09 -17.90 -4.47
CA GLU A 7 -26.74 -18.29 -4.05
C GLU A 7 -25.69 -17.69 -5.01
N PRO A 8 -24.60 -17.06 -4.49
CA PRO A 8 -23.53 -16.52 -5.32
C PRO A 8 -22.71 -17.65 -5.95
N ASP A 9 -22.16 -17.40 -7.14
CA ASP A 9 -21.18 -18.29 -7.76
C ASP A 9 -19.82 -18.12 -7.10
N VAL A 10 -19.52 -16.87 -6.70
CA VAL A 10 -18.26 -16.46 -6.09
C VAL A 10 -18.51 -15.60 -4.84
N ILE A 11 -17.77 -15.87 -3.77
CA ILE A 11 -17.76 -15.03 -2.57
C ILE A 11 -16.42 -14.33 -2.46
N VAL A 12 -16.45 -13.01 -2.19
CA VAL A 12 -15.28 -12.19 -1.90
C VAL A 12 -15.29 -11.79 -0.43
N ILE A 13 -14.19 -12.04 0.28
CA ILE A 13 -14.02 -11.73 1.70
C ILE A 13 -13.08 -10.54 1.84
N GLY A 14 -13.59 -9.41 2.34
CA GLY A 14 -12.87 -8.16 2.55
C GLY A 14 -13.25 -7.07 1.54
N GLY A 15 -13.75 -5.94 2.05
CA GLY A 15 -14.23 -4.77 1.29
C GLY A 15 -13.18 -3.68 1.08
N GLY A 16 -11.88 -4.04 1.07
CA GLY A 16 -10.79 -3.15 0.65
C GLY A 16 -10.72 -2.98 -0.87
N VAL A 17 -9.77 -2.18 -1.36
CA VAL A 17 -9.60 -1.92 -2.80
C VAL A 17 -9.39 -3.21 -3.62
N ALA A 18 -8.66 -4.20 -3.07
CA ALA A 18 -8.46 -5.47 -3.75
C ALA A 18 -9.76 -6.28 -3.87
N GLY A 19 -10.53 -6.40 -2.78
CA GLY A 19 -11.79 -7.15 -2.81
C GLY A 19 -12.85 -6.50 -3.69
N LEU A 20 -12.99 -5.17 -3.62
CA LEU A 20 -13.91 -4.42 -4.48
C LEU A 20 -13.53 -4.58 -5.97
N ALA A 21 -12.24 -4.48 -6.31
CA ALA A 21 -11.78 -4.66 -7.68
C ALA A 21 -12.00 -6.11 -8.17
N ALA A 22 -11.66 -7.12 -7.37
CA ALA A 22 -11.89 -8.52 -7.72
C ALA A 22 -13.37 -8.81 -7.96
N ALA A 23 -14.24 -8.37 -7.02
CA ALA A 23 -15.69 -8.53 -7.13
C ALA A 23 -16.24 -7.87 -8.41
N SER A 24 -15.76 -6.66 -8.73
CA SER A 24 -16.17 -5.93 -9.93
C SER A 24 -15.80 -6.67 -11.22
N PHE A 25 -14.55 -7.13 -11.35
CA PHE A 25 -14.12 -7.90 -12.53
C PHE A 25 -14.90 -9.20 -12.70
N ILE A 26 -15.09 -9.95 -11.62
CA ILE A 26 -15.79 -11.24 -11.65
C ILE A 26 -17.27 -11.04 -12.02
N SER A 27 -17.91 -10.03 -11.44
CA SER A 27 -19.33 -9.73 -11.72
C SER A 27 -19.54 -9.20 -13.14
N THR A 28 -18.65 -8.32 -13.62
CA THR A 28 -18.67 -7.82 -15.01
C THR A 28 -18.51 -8.95 -16.04
N ALA A 29 -17.80 -10.03 -15.68
CA ALA A 29 -17.69 -11.23 -16.51
C ALA A 29 -18.92 -12.17 -16.43
N GLY A 30 -19.98 -11.80 -15.70
CA GLY A 30 -21.26 -12.49 -15.67
C GLY A 30 -21.48 -13.46 -14.51
N SER A 31 -20.55 -13.58 -13.56
CA SER A 31 -20.75 -14.40 -12.35
C SER A 31 -21.52 -13.61 -11.29
N ARG A 32 -22.36 -14.31 -10.52
CA ARG A 32 -23.04 -13.73 -9.34
C ARG A 32 -22.04 -13.64 -8.18
N VAL A 33 -21.83 -12.45 -7.64
CA VAL A 33 -20.82 -12.20 -6.61
C VAL A 33 -21.46 -11.63 -5.35
N SER A 34 -21.08 -12.18 -4.20
CA SER A 34 -21.35 -11.57 -2.89
C SER A 34 -20.04 -11.18 -2.23
N LEU A 35 -19.95 -9.94 -1.73
CA LEU A 35 -18.80 -9.42 -1.00
C LEU A 35 -19.19 -9.19 0.46
N PHE A 36 -18.39 -9.75 1.38
CA PHE A 36 -18.57 -9.59 2.82
C PHE A 36 -17.43 -8.79 3.44
N GLU A 37 -17.78 -7.77 4.20
CA GLU A 37 -16.87 -6.93 4.98
C GLU A 37 -17.28 -6.96 6.47
N GLN A 38 -16.31 -7.21 7.36
CA GLN A 38 -16.57 -7.28 8.79
C GLN A 38 -16.85 -5.93 9.44
N SER A 39 -16.28 -4.85 8.87
CA SER A 39 -16.44 -3.48 9.37
C SER A 39 -17.73 -2.84 8.84
N HIS A 40 -18.18 -1.76 9.49
CA HIS A 40 -19.31 -0.97 9.01
C HIS A 40 -19.00 -0.19 7.72
N ALA A 41 -17.72 0.06 7.41
CA ALA A 41 -17.27 0.84 6.27
C ALA A 41 -16.31 0.04 5.37
N LEU A 42 -16.48 0.23 4.06
CA LEU A 42 -15.57 -0.31 3.04
C LEU A 42 -14.27 0.51 2.97
N GLY A 43 -13.25 -0.05 2.32
CA GLY A 43 -12.02 0.63 1.95
C GLY A 43 -10.78 0.14 2.70
N GLY A 44 -10.91 -0.44 3.90
CA GLY A 44 -9.78 -0.89 4.69
C GLY A 44 -8.73 0.21 4.88
N ARG A 45 -7.50 0.00 4.41
CA ARG A 45 -6.42 0.99 4.50
C ARG A 45 -6.60 2.22 3.59
N ALA A 46 -7.48 2.17 2.60
CA ALA A 46 -7.80 3.29 1.71
C ALA A 46 -8.90 4.20 2.25
N GLN A 47 -9.37 3.99 3.48
CA GLN A 47 -10.36 4.86 4.10
C GLN A 47 -9.84 6.27 4.32
N THR A 48 -10.72 7.25 4.09
CA THR A 48 -10.50 8.67 4.43
C THR A 48 -11.63 9.15 5.32
N LYS A 49 -11.29 9.72 6.47
CA LYS A 49 -12.26 10.35 7.35
C LYS A 49 -12.36 11.84 7.03
N GLN A 50 -13.56 12.31 6.72
CA GLN A 50 -13.81 13.75 6.61
C GLN A 50 -14.18 14.31 7.99
N GLN A 51 -13.55 15.42 8.38
CA GLN A 51 -13.83 16.12 9.62
C GLN A 51 -13.55 17.61 9.43
N ASP A 52 -14.56 18.47 9.63
CA ASP A 52 -14.51 19.94 9.51
C ASP A 52 -13.85 20.42 8.19
N GLY A 53 -14.13 19.74 7.10
CA GLY A 53 -13.60 20.03 5.77
C GLY A 53 -12.20 19.51 5.50
N TYR A 54 -11.58 18.80 6.45
CA TYR A 54 -10.32 18.08 6.25
C TYR A 54 -10.58 16.61 5.89
N PHE A 55 -9.77 16.07 4.98
CA PHE A 55 -9.84 14.69 4.52
C PHE A 55 -8.61 13.92 5.02
N LEU A 56 -8.77 13.19 6.12
CA LEU A 56 -7.70 12.47 6.81
C LEU A 56 -7.63 11.02 6.31
N ASN A 57 -6.69 10.73 5.42
CA ASN A 57 -6.33 9.35 5.08
C ASN A 57 -5.71 8.65 6.30
N LEU A 58 -5.56 7.33 6.25
CA LEU A 58 -4.80 6.58 7.26
C LEU A 58 -3.29 6.74 6.99
N GLY A 59 -2.72 7.89 7.40
CA GLY A 59 -1.34 8.28 7.11
C GLY A 59 -1.12 8.78 5.67
N PRO A 60 0.15 9.01 5.27
CA PRO A 60 0.48 9.51 3.94
C PRO A 60 0.18 8.48 2.86
N HIS A 61 -0.54 8.89 1.84
CA HIS A 61 -0.91 8.06 0.69
C HIS A 61 -0.54 8.74 -0.63
N ALA A 62 0.03 7.98 -1.56
CA ALA A 62 0.37 8.42 -2.89
C ALA A 62 0.07 7.34 -3.93
N LEU A 63 -0.61 7.68 -5.02
CA LEU A 63 -0.92 6.77 -6.11
C LEU A 63 0.12 6.90 -7.22
N TYR A 64 0.82 5.81 -7.54
CA TYR A 64 1.84 5.81 -8.59
C TYR A 64 1.21 5.93 -9.98
N ARG A 65 1.57 6.96 -10.74
CA ARG A 65 1.06 7.19 -12.10
C ARG A 65 1.59 6.20 -13.13
N GLY A 66 2.75 5.62 -12.87
CA GLY A 66 3.37 4.56 -13.69
C GLY A 66 3.09 3.16 -13.17
N GLY A 67 2.26 3.01 -12.15
CA GLY A 67 1.93 1.73 -11.54
C GLY A 67 0.75 1.02 -12.22
N ARG A 68 0.67 -0.28 -12.00
CA ARG A 68 -0.43 -1.12 -12.49
C ARG A 68 -1.79 -0.72 -11.88
N GLY A 69 -1.77 -0.19 -10.67
CA GLY A 69 -2.99 0.20 -9.96
C GLY A 69 -3.83 1.23 -10.72
N ILE A 70 -3.21 2.27 -11.29
CA ILE A 70 -3.94 3.28 -12.05
C ILE A 70 -4.54 2.73 -13.36
N GLU A 71 -3.85 1.76 -13.99
CA GLU A 71 -4.35 1.09 -15.19
C GLU A 71 -5.59 0.24 -14.86
N VAL A 72 -5.53 -0.55 -13.78
CA VAL A 72 -6.65 -1.37 -13.31
C VAL A 72 -7.85 -0.51 -12.90
N LEU A 73 -7.63 0.61 -12.20
CA LEU A 73 -8.70 1.55 -11.86
C LEU A 73 -9.40 2.10 -13.11
N ARG A 74 -8.63 2.51 -14.13
CA ARG A 74 -9.18 3.02 -15.39
C ARG A 74 -9.94 1.96 -16.17
N GLU A 75 -9.46 0.74 -16.19
CA GLU A 75 -10.13 -0.40 -16.82
C GLU A 75 -11.51 -0.66 -16.19
N LEU A 76 -11.62 -0.45 -14.88
CA LEU A 76 -12.89 -0.50 -14.13
C LEU A 76 -13.71 0.80 -14.27
N GLY A 77 -13.25 1.80 -15.04
CA GLY A 77 -13.95 3.09 -15.19
C GLY A 77 -13.76 4.05 -14.01
N VAL A 78 -12.86 3.76 -13.09
CA VAL A 78 -12.53 4.63 -11.95
C VAL A 78 -11.37 5.54 -12.33
N GLU A 79 -11.62 6.84 -12.52
CA GLU A 79 -10.57 7.81 -12.88
C GLU A 79 -10.12 8.59 -11.63
N PRO A 80 -8.88 8.37 -11.14
CA PRO A 80 -8.35 9.06 -9.99
C PRO A 80 -8.15 10.56 -10.27
N LYS A 81 -8.68 11.41 -9.40
CA LYS A 81 -8.52 12.86 -9.49
C LYS A 81 -7.51 13.35 -8.47
N GLY A 82 -6.56 14.18 -8.91
CA GLY A 82 -5.51 14.67 -8.00
C GLY A 82 -4.42 15.43 -8.75
N LYS A 83 -3.35 15.73 -8.05
CA LYS A 83 -2.20 16.46 -8.59
C LYS A 83 -0.88 15.82 -8.22
N VAL A 84 0.13 16.07 -9.06
CA VAL A 84 1.51 15.66 -8.81
C VAL A 84 2.14 16.62 -7.78
N PRO A 85 2.70 16.12 -6.68
CA PRO A 85 3.38 16.96 -5.71
C PRO A 85 4.68 17.54 -6.27
N SER A 86 5.00 18.77 -5.86
CA SER A 86 6.29 19.39 -6.16
C SER A 86 7.27 19.11 -5.03
N VAL A 87 8.50 18.76 -5.39
CA VAL A 87 9.63 18.66 -4.45
C VAL A 87 10.44 19.96 -4.38
N SER A 88 9.98 21.04 -5.03
CA SER A 88 10.60 22.36 -4.93
C SER A 88 10.48 22.88 -3.51
N GLY A 89 11.61 23.30 -2.90
CA GLY A 89 11.63 23.73 -1.51
C GLY A 89 11.59 22.59 -0.49
N ALA A 90 11.85 21.36 -0.93
CA ALA A 90 12.00 20.19 -0.06
C ALA A 90 13.25 20.31 0.85
N PHE A 91 13.17 19.71 2.03
CA PHE A 91 14.26 19.65 3.00
C PHE A 91 14.74 18.22 3.24
N ALA A 92 16.02 18.09 3.53
CA ALA A 92 16.61 16.92 4.18
C ALA A 92 16.85 17.28 5.65
N ILE A 93 16.49 16.38 6.56
CA ILE A 93 16.75 16.52 8.00
C ILE A 93 17.90 15.60 8.37
N LYS A 94 18.97 16.16 8.92
CA LYS A 94 20.12 15.41 9.43
C LYS A 94 20.63 16.07 10.70
N ASP A 95 20.91 15.30 11.76
CA ASP A 95 21.40 15.77 13.04
C ASP A 95 20.54 16.93 13.63
N GLY A 96 19.20 16.89 13.40
CA GLY A 96 18.28 17.94 13.82
C GLY A 96 18.37 19.25 13.04
N VAL A 97 19.08 19.29 11.91
CA VAL A 97 19.28 20.48 11.07
C VAL A 97 18.61 20.28 9.70
N LYS A 98 18.04 21.38 9.17
CA LYS A 98 17.49 21.43 7.80
C LYS A 98 18.58 21.69 6.77
N HIS A 99 18.61 20.87 5.75
CA HIS A 99 19.42 21.05 4.54
C HIS A 99 18.51 21.12 3.32
N THR A 100 18.95 21.76 2.24
CA THR A 100 18.25 21.69 0.96
C THR A 100 18.23 20.24 0.47
N PHE A 101 17.06 19.68 0.17
CA PHE A 101 16.95 18.33 -0.37
C PHE A 101 17.51 18.30 -1.81
N PRO A 102 18.44 17.38 -2.14
CA PRO A 102 19.09 17.33 -3.46
C PRO A 102 18.21 16.65 -4.51
N ALA A 103 17.07 17.31 -4.85
CA ALA A 103 16.08 16.81 -5.82
C ALA A 103 16.51 16.97 -7.29
N GLY A 104 17.57 17.73 -7.57
CA GLY A 104 18.09 17.98 -8.93
C GLY A 104 19.48 18.56 -8.90
N ALA A 105 20.08 18.82 -10.08
CA ALA A 105 21.47 19.23 -10.20
C ALA A 105 21.83 20.49 -9.39
N VAL A 106 21.02 21.53 -9.47
CA VAL A 106 21.26 22.78 -8.73
C VAL A 106 21.19 22.56 -7.23
N SER A 107 20.14 21.89 -6.74
CA SER A 107 19.99 21.59 -5.30
C SER A 107 21.07 20.64 -4.79
N LEU A 108 21.55 19.71 -5.60
CA LEU A 108 22.68 18.82 -5.25
C LEU A 108 23.98 19.64 -5.10
N LEU A 109 24.24 20.60 -5.99
CA LEU A 109 25.44 21.45 -5.91
C LEU A 109 25.41 22.39 -4.73
N THR A 110 24.22 22.93 -4.39
CA THR A 110 24.07 23.96 -3.35
C THR A 110 23.77 23.41 -1.94
N THR A 111 23.37 22.15 -1.82
CA THR A 111 23.05 21.56 -0.51
C THR A 111 24.31 21.52 0.40
N SER A 112 24.09 21.77 1.68
CA SER A 112 25.10 21.57 2.75
C SER A 112 25.06 20.14 3.32
N LEU A 113 24.23 19.27 2.78
CA LEU A 113 24.11 17.88 3.23
C LEU A 113 25.37 17.06 2.93
N PHE A 114 26.08 17.41 1.85
CA PHE A 114 27.18 16.65 1.29
C PHE A 114 28.46 17.48 1.12
N GLY A 115 29.60 16.86 1.35
CA GLY A 115 30.89 17.33 0.87
C GLY A 115 31.05 17.15 -0.64
N LEU A 116 32.16 17.61 -1.20
CA LEU A 116 32.37 17.61 -2.67
C LEU A 116 32.42 16.19 -3.25
N SER A 117 33.15 15.26 -2.62
CA SER A 117 33.25 13.85 -3.06
C SER A 117 31.88 13.14 -3.02
N GLU A 118 31.10 13.40 -1.96
CA GLU A 118 29.76 12.85 -1.78
C GLU A 118 28.77 13.40 -2.82
N LYS A 119 28.87 14.71 -3.19
CA LYS A 119 28.07 15.30 -4.27
C LYS A 119 28.35 14.63 -5.62
N LEU A 120 29.61 14.32 -5.92
CA LEU A 120 29.99 13.63 -7.14
C LEU A 120 29.44 12.20 -7.17
N GLU A 121 29.58 11.47 -6.06
CA GLU A 121 29.04 10.10 -5.95
C GLU A 121 27.50 10.09 -6.04
N ALA A 122 26.80 10.94 -5.29
CA ALA A 122 25.35 11.07 -5.34
C ALA A 122 24.86 11.46 -6.75
N GLY A 123 25.52 12.41 -7.40
CA GLY A 123 25.21 12.82 -8.77
C GLY A 123 25.36 11.68 -9.77
N ARG A 124 26.45 10.91 -9.70
CA ARG A 124 26.66 9.74 -10.54
C ARG A 124 25.57 8.69 -10.31
N LEU A 125 25.29 8.38 -9.05
CA LEU A 125 24.30 7.38 -8.69
C LEU A 125 22.89 7.77 -9.17
N LEU A 126 22.44 9.00 -8.93
CA LEU A 126 21.16 9.50 -9.38
C LEU A 126 21.03 9.48 -10.92
N ALA A 127 22.13 9.70 -11.67
CA ALA A 127 22.13 9.63 -13.13
C ALA A 127 22.08 8.18 -13.67
N THR A 128 22.45 7.20 -12.89
CA THR A 128 22.58 5.80 -13.33
C THR A 128 21.53 4.86 -12.77
N ILE A 129 20.97 5.14 -11.58
CA ILE A 129 20.04 4.24 -10.88
C ILE A 129 18.78 3.93 -11.72
N GLY A 130 18.29 4.91 -12.49
CA GLY A 130 17.18 4.72 -13.42
C GLY A 130 17.44 3.72 -14.55
N LYS A 131 18.72 3.43 -14.85
CA LYS A 131 19.16 2.49 -15.91
C LYS A 131 19.57 1.14 -15.37
N THR A 132 19.58 0.96 -14.05
CA THR A 132 20.01 -0.28 -13.41
C THR A 132 19.08 -1.43 -13.77
N GLU A 133 19.59 -2.55 -14.24
CA GLU A 133 18.82 -3.78 -14.42
C GLU A 133 18.47 -4.35 -13.05
N THR A 134 17.19 -4.63 -12.81
CA THR A 134 16.69 -5.01 -11.48
C THR A 134 16.54 -6.51 -11.29
N ALA A 135 16.35 -7.28 -12.37
CA ALA A 135 16.18 -8.72 -12.28
C ALA A 135 17.35 -9.44 -11.57
N PRO A 136 18.64 -9.13 -11.84
CA PRO A 136 19.76 -9.74 -11.10
C PRO A 136 19.84 -9.34 -9.63
N LEU A 137 19.12 -8.29 -9.22
CA LEU A 137 19.15 -7.71 -7.88
C LEU A 137 17.99 -8.18 -6.98
N MET A 138 17.10 -9.04 -7.49
CA MET A 138 15.92 -9.46 -6.72
C MET A 138 16.28 -10.25 -5.45
N ASN A 139 17.39 -11.02 -5.49
CA ASN A 139 17.89 -11.80 -4.35
C ASN A 139 18.98 -11.09 -3.55
N ILE A 140 19.27 -9.82 -3.85
CA ILE A 140 20.27 -9.01 -3.15
C ILE A 140 19.54 -8.03 -2.24
N SER A 141 19.96 -7.91 -0.97
CA SER A 141 19.34 -6.96 -0.05
C SER A 141 19.74 -5.51 -0.40
N VAL A 142 18.89 -4.55 0.00
CA VAL A 142 19.20 -3.12 -0.15
C VAL A 142 20.53 -2.78 0.53
N ARG A 143 20.81 -3.32 1.73
CA ARG A 143 22.05 -3.11 2.47
C ARG A 143 23.24 -3.61 1.65
N GLU A 144 23.19 -4.84 1.20
CA GLU A 144 24.27 -5.44 0.41
C GLU A 144 24.53 -4.69 -0.91
N TRP A 145 23.46 -4.23 -1.56
CA TRP A 145 23.58 -3.41 -2.78
C TRP A 145 24.23 -2.05 -2.49
N LEU A 146 23.82 -1.36 -1.40
CA LEU A 146 24.43 -0.09 -0.98
C LEU A 146 25.91 -0.26 -0.68
N ASP A 147 26.29 -1.28 0.09
CA ASP A 147 27.69 -1.52 0.49
C ASP A 147 28.61 -1.81 -0.71
N ARG A 148 28.05 -2.42 -1.78
CA ARG A 148 28.80 -2.71 -3.02
C ARG A 148 28.91 -1.51 -3.97
N ASN A 149 27.96 -0.60 -3.96
CA ASN A 149 27.81 0.42 -5.00
C ASN A 149 28.00 1.87 -4.52
N VAL A 150 28.02 2.11 -3.20
CA VAL A 150 28.06 3.45 -2.60
C VAL A 150 29.12 3.50 -1.51
N SER A 151 30.16 4.29 -1.70
CA SER A 151 31.32 4.36 -0.82
C SER A 151 31.09 5.27 0.40
N HIS A 152 30.37 6.39 0.21
CA HIS A 152 30.15 7.36 1.27
C HIS A 152 28.87 7.05 2.05
N ARG A 153 28.99 6.92 3.37
CA ARG A 153 27.86 6.62 4.26
C ARG A 153 26.71 7.61 4.15
N GLU A 154 27.01 8.89 3.97
CA GLU A 154 25.98 9.93 3.83
C GLU A 154 25.17 9.76 2.55
N VAL A 155 25.82 9.31 1.47
CA VAL A 155 25.14 8.98 0.21
C VAL A 155 24.31 7.71 0.36
N GLN A 156 24.82 6.70 1.10
CA GLN A 156 24.04 5.50 1.44
C GLN A 156 22.75 5.88 2.21
N ASN A 157 22.88 6.73 3.23
CA ASN A 157 21.73 7.18 4.04
C ASN A 157 20.71 7.95 3.19
N PHE A 158 21.17 8.80 2.28
CA PHE A 158 20.29 9.54 1.37
C PHE A 158 19.53 8.62 0.41
N ILE A 159 20.20 7.64 -0.18
CA ILE A 159 19.54 6.65 -1.05
C ILE A 159 18.57 5.77 -0.25
N LEU A 160 18.95 5.39 0.97
CA LEU A 160 18.07 4.65 1.86
C LEU A 160 16.80 5.44 2.22
N ALA A 161 16.93 6.77 2.44
CA ALA A 161 15.76 7.64 2.63
C ALA A 161 14.86 7.68 1.37
N ALA A 162 15.44 7.69 0.17
CA ALA A 162 14.69 7.60 -1.08
C ALA A 162 13.97 6.24 -1.24
N PHE A 163 14.62 5.13 -0.88
CA PHE A 163 13.97 3.83 -0.88
C PHE A 163 12.85 3.74 0.15
N ARG A 164 13.04 4.29 1.37
CA ARG A 164 11.99 4.32 2.40
C ARG A 164 10.74 5.05 1.91
N VAL A 165 10.89 6.23 1.30
CA VAL A 165 9.73 6.97 0.79
C VAL A 165 9.04 6.26 -0.38
N ALA A 166 9.77 5.52 -1.19
CA ALA A 166 9.20 4.78 -2.31
C ALA A 166 8.50 3.49 -1.88
N THR A 167 8.99 2.81 -0.84
CA THR A 167 8.55 1.46 -0.45
C THR A 167 7.92 1.38 0.92
N TYR A 168 8.02 2.43 1.73
CA TYR A 168 7.69 2.49 3.17
C TYR A 168 8.51 1.52 4.04
N THR A 169 9.40 0.73 3.45
CA THR A 169 10.17 -0.30 4.16
C THR A 169 11.39 0.30 4.85
N ASN A 170 11.58 -0.01 6.15
CA ASN A 170 12.77 0.30 6.92
C ASN A 170 13.45 -0.99 7.42
N ALA A 171 13.78 -1.88 6.49
CA ALA A 171 14.48 -3.14 6.72
C ALA A 171 15.47 -3.41 5.57
N PRO A 172 16.53 -2.58 5.42
CA PRO A 172 17.43 -2.67 4.28
C PRO A 172 18.18 -4.01 4.19
N GLU A 173 18.37 -4.72 5.31
CA GLU A 173 18.98 -6.04 5.38
C GLU A 173 18.08 -7.14 4.80
N LEU A 174 16.77 -6.92 4.75
CA LEU A 174 15.79 -7.92 4.34
C LEU A 174 15.20 -7.62 2.95
N MET A 175 14.95 -6.34 2.67
CA MET A 175 14.28 -5.92 1.45
C MET A 175 15.12 -6.14 0.20
N SER A 176 14.52 -6.62 -0.87
CA SER A 176 15.12 -6.75 -2.21
C SER A 176 15.53 -5.41 -2.79
N ALA A 177 16.78 -5.29 -3.20
CA ALA A 177 17.30 -4.11 -3.91
C ALA A 177 16.66 -3.95 -5.29
N GLY A 178 16.43 -5.05 -6.01
CA GLY A 178 15.75 -5.03 -7.29
C GLY A 178 14.37 -4.37 -7.18
N THR A 179 13.57 -4.83 -6.23
CA THR A 179 12.24 -4.26 -5.97
C THR A 179 12.29 -2.79 -5.52
N ALA A 180 13.24 -2.42 -4.65
CA ALA A 180 13.39 -1.03 -4.18
C ALA A 180 13.74 -0.07 -5.33
N ILE A 181 14.66 -0.49 -6.20
CA ILE A 181 15.06 0.29 -7.39
C ILE A 181 13.90 0.38 -8.39
N GLU A 182 13.16 -0.69 -8.65
CA GLU A 182 11.98 -0.64 -9.53
C GLU A 182 10.93 0.36 -9.04
N GLN A 183 10.65 0.36 -7.75
CA GLN A 183 9.68 1.27 -7.17
C GLN A 183 10.17 2.73 -7.25
N LEU A 184 11.47 2.96 -7.02
CA LEU A 184 12.07 4.29 -7.17
C LEU A 184 12.01 4.78 -8.63
N LYS A 185 12.28 3.90 -9.62
CA LYS A 185 12.14 4.23 -11.04
C LYS A 185 10.73 4.67 -11.38
N LYS A 186 9.69 3.96 -10.93
CA LYS A 186 8.29 4.34 -11.15
C LYS A 186 7.99 5.74 -10.61
N ALA A 187 8.54 6.08 -9.43
CA ALA A 187 8.39 7.41 -8.84
C ALA A 187 9.10 8.50 -9.68
N GLN A 188 10.29 8.20 -10.22
CA GLN A 188 11.05 9.14 -11.06
C GLN A 188 10.42 9.35 -12.43
N ASP A 189 9.96 8.29 -13.11
CA ASP A 189 9.46 8.36 -14.49
C ASP A 189 8.15 9.13 -14.61
N LYS A 190 7.14 8.80 -13.81
CA LYS A 190 5.78 9.33 -13.93
C LYS A 190 5.27 10.01 -12.67
N SER A 191 6.08 10.02 -11.60
CA SER A 191 5.72 10.59 -10.31
C SER A 191 4.48 9.93 -9.67
N VAL A 192 3.91 10.56 -8.64
CA VAL A 192 2.73 10.10 -7.92
C VAL A 192 1.62 11.13 -7.98
N LEU A 193 0.39 10.73 -7.68
CA LEU A 193 -0.75 11.61 -7.43
C LEU A 193 -1.06 11.66 -5.94
N TYR A 194 -1.26 12.87 -5.40
CA TYR A 194 -2.02 13.08 -4.19
C TYR A 194 -3.47 13.33 -4.59
N LEU A 195 -4.38 12.50 -4.06
CA LEU A 195 -5.77 12.49 -4.49
C LEU A 195 -6.58 13.60 -3.80
N ASP A 196 -7.36 14.31 -4.58
CA ASP A 196 -8.35 15.25 -4.09
C ASP A 196 -9.41 14.49 -3.25
N GLU A 197 -9.81 15.05 -2.11
CA GLU A 197 -10.80 14.47 -1.18
C GLU A 197 -10.41 13.10 -0.59
N GLY A 198 -9.15 12.69 -0.80
CA GLY A 198 -8.56 11.50 -0.22
C GLY A 198 -8.86 10.20 -0.96
N TRP A 199 -8.37 9.09 -0.39
CA TRP A 199 -8.42 7.77 -1.01
C TRP A 199 -9.80 7.11 -0.96
N GLN A 200 -10.71 7.62 -0.13
CA GLN A 200 -12.11 7.16 -0.12
C GLN A 200 -12.75 7.32 -1.50
N THR A 201 -12.33 8.30 -2.30
CA THR A 201 -12.83 8.50 -3.66
C THR A 201 -12.58 7.29 -4.57
N LEU A 202 -11.47 6.56 -4.38
CA LEU A 202 -11.21 5.30 -5.09
C LEU A 202 -12.13 4.18 -4.59
N VAL A 203 -12.32 4.12 -3.28
CA VAL A 203 -13.20 3.12 -2.65
C VAL A 203 -14.64 3.31 -3.12
N ASP A 204 -15.11 4.55 -3.14
CA ASP A 204 -16.47 4.88 -3.57
C ASP A 204 -16.68 4.59 -5.06
N GLY A 205 -15.68 4.91 -5.89
CA GLY A 205 -15.71 4.57 -7.31
C GLY A 205 -15.74 3.06 -7.55
N LEU A 206 -14.90 2.28 -6.87
CA LEU A 206 -14.91 0.81 -6.98
C LEU A 206 -16.19 0.20 -6.44
N ARG A 207 -16.75 0.75 -5.35
CA ARG A 207 -18.04 0.33 -4.80
C ARG A 207 -19.18 0.57 -5.81
N GLU A 208 -19.18 1.72 -6.46
CA GLU A 208 -20.19 2.04 -7.50
C GLU A 208 -20.11 1.06 -8.66
N VAL A 209 -18.90 0.76 -9.16
CA VAL A 209 -18.71 -0.25 -10.22
C VAL A 209 -19.22 -1.62 -9.76
N ALA A 210 -18.86 -2.06 -8.55
CA ALA A 210 -19.30 -3.34 -8.01
C ALA A 210 -20.82 -3.43 -7.93
N LEU A 211 -21.49 -2.41 -7.38
CA LEU A 211 -22.96 -2.38 -7.28
C LEU A 211 -23.62 -2.36 -8.66
N THR A 212 -23.11 -1.55 -9.58
CA THR A 212 -23.68 -1.43 -10.94
C THR A 212 -23.51 -2.74 -11.74
N SER A 213 -22.43 -3.49 -11.51
CA SER A 213 -22.23 -4.81 -12.11
C SER A 213 -23.02 -5.93 -11.41
N GLY A 214 -23.76 -5.65 -10.33
CA GLY A 214 -24.63 -6.60 -9.65
C GLY A 214 -24.01 -7.32 -8.45
N VAL A 215 -22.89 -6.84 -7.92
CA VAL A 215 -22.30 -7.40 -6.69
C VAL A 215 -23.20 -7.11 -5.49
N ALA A 216 -23.57 -8.14 -4.72
CA ALA A 216 -24.22 -7.99 -3.43
C ALA A 216 -23.15 -7.69 -2.36
N ILE A 217 -23.18 -6.48 -1.78
CA ILE A 217 -22.22 -6.05 -0.76
C ILE A 217 -22.90 -6.07 0.62
N GLU A 218 -22.31 -6.78 1.56
CA GLU A 218 -22.80 -6.88 2.94
C GLU A 218 -21.67 -6.48 3.91
N THR A 219 -21.83 -5.33 4.56
CA THR A 219 -20.96 -4.84 5.64
C THR A 219 -21.41 -5.40 7.00
N GLU A 220 -20.59 -5.22 8.05
CA GLU A 220 -20.83 -5.75 9.40
C GLU A 220 -21.07 -7.27 9.40
N SER A 221 -20.53 -7.95 8.39
CA SER A 221 -20.74 -9.36 8.11
C SER A 221 -19.41 -10.11 8.05
N ARG A 222 -18.98 -10.59 9.24
CA ARG A 222 -17.72 -11.32 9.37
C ARG A 222 -17.87 -12.75 8.86
N VAL A 223 -16.97 -13.15 7.97
CA VAL A 223 -16.79 -14.55 7.61
C VAL A 223 -15.89 -15.22 8.65
N ASP A 224 -16.32 -16.36 9.19
CA ASP A 224 -15.60 -17.13 10.21
C ASP A 224 -14.83 -18.32 9.61
N ALA A 225 -15.29 -18.85 8.50
CA ALA A 225 -14.60 -19.96 7.83
C ALA A 225 -14.97 -20.07 6.34
N VAL A 226 -13.99 -20.50 5.56
CA VAL A 226 -14.23 -21.08 4.23
C VAL A 226 -14.60 -22.55 4.43
N THR A 227 -15.72 -22.98 3.82
CA THR A 227 -16.17 -24.38 3.88
C THR A 227 -15.68 -25.16 2.65
N ARG A 228 -15.41 -26.46 2.86
CA ARG A 228 -14.90 -27.34 1.82
C ARG A 228 -15.72 -28.63 1.77
N ASP A 229 -15.79 -29.23 0.60
CA ASP A 229 -16.39 -30.54 0.41
C ASP A 229 -15.45 -31.68 0.87
N ALA A 230 -15.90 -32.93 0.77
CA ALA A 230 -15.11 -34.09 1.12
C ALA A 230 -13.85 -34.28 0.25
N GLY A 231 -13.80 -33.68 -0.94
CA GLY A 231 -12.65 -33.67 -1.84
C GLY A 231 -11.65 -32.53 -1.53
N GLY A 232 -11.96 -31.67 -0.56
CA GLY A 232 -11.13 -30.54 -0.16
C GLY A 232 -11.35 -29.25 -1.01
N ALA A 233 -12.23 -29.29 -1.99
CA ALA A 233 -12.57 -28.11 -2.79
C ALA A 233 -13.49 -27.16 -2.02
N VAL A 234 -13.39 -25.87 -2.30
CA VAL A 234 -14.28 -24.84 -1.74
C VAL A 234 -15.72 -25.16 -2.14
N ASN A 235 -16.64 -25.10 -1.16
CA ASN A 235 -18.08 -25.20 -1.39
C ASN A 235 -18.87 -24.05 -0.76
N GLY A 236 -18.21 -23.06 -0.14
CA GLY A 236 -18.84 -21.88 0.39
C GLY A 236 -18.11 -21.23 1.56
N VAL A 237 -18.86 -20.48 2.37
CA VAL A 237 -18.37 -19.83 3.59
C VAL A 237 -19.39 -19.95 4.71
N ARG A 238 -18.92 -19.85 5.96
CA ARG A 238 -19.72 -19.66 7.15
C ARG A 238 -19.50 -18.26 7.72
N LEU A 239 -20.56 -17.53 7.92
CA LEU A 239 -20.53 -16.21 8.57
C LEU A 239 -20.59 -16.34 10.09
N ALA A 240 -20.15 -15.30 10.80
CA ALA A 240 -20.43 -15.14 12.22
C ALA A 240 -21.94 -15.21 12.45
N GLY A 241 -22.37 -15.96 13.47
CA GLY A 241 -23.78 -16.23 13.68
C GLY A 241 -24.31 -17.48 12.95
N GLY A 242 -23.46 -18.23 12.23
CA GLY A 242 -23.75 -19.58 11.74
C GLY A 242 -24.41 -19.66 10.36
N ARG A 243 -24.75 -18.53 9.69
CA ARG A 243 -25.26 -18.55 8.32
C ARG A 243 -24.21 -19.13 7.37
N VAL A 244 -24.60 -20.15 6.63
CA VAL A 244 -23.75 -20.79 5.61
C VAL A 244 -24.24 -20.39 4.23
N LEU A 245 -23.32 -20.02 3.35
CA LEU A 245 -23.58 -19.64 1.97
C LEU A 245 -22.75 -20.53 1.05
N ALA A 246 -23.41 -21.14 0.06
CA ALA A 246 -22.73 -21.94 -0.94
C ALA A 246 -22.08 -21.04 -2.00
N ALA A 247 -20.88 -21.43 -2.46
CA ALA A 247 -20.20 -20.83 -3.60
C ALA A 247 -19.16 -21.80 -4.12
N SER A 248 -18.91 -21.79 -5.44
CA SER A 248 -17.88 -22.64 -6.05
C SER A 248 -16.47 -22.05 -5.99
N SER A 249 -16.36 -20.77 -5.67
CA SER A 249 -15.08 -20.08 -5.53
C SER A 249 -15.16 -19.01 -4.44
N VAL A 250 -14.04 -18.82 -3.73
CA VAL A 250 -13.86 -17.80 -2.69
C VAL A 250 -12.58 -17.03 -2.96
N VAL A 251 -12.66 -15.69 -2.92
CA VAL A 251 -11.50 -14.81 -2.94
C VAL A 251 -11.31 -14.21 -1.55
N ILE A 252 -10.17 -14.44 -0.90
CA ILE A 252 -9.82 -13.81 0.36
C ILE A 252 -8.95 -12.57 0.07
N ALA A 253 -9.54 -11.38 0.21
CA ALA A 253 -8.86 -10.09 0.03
C ALA A 253 -8.44 -9.49 1.38
N ALA A 254 -7.61 -10.23 2.11
CA ALA A 254 -7.17 -9.90 3.47
C ALA A 254 -5.66 -10.18 3.66
N SER A 255 -5.15 -10.00 4.90
CA SER A 255 -3.75 -10.35 5.24
C SER A 255 -3.49 -11.86 5.18
N PRO A 256 -2.21 -12.30 5.06
CA PRO A 256 -1.87 -13.73 5.10
C PRO A 256 -2.42 -14.44 6.34
N SER A 257 -2.30 -13.82 7.52
CA SER A 257 -2.78 -14.39 8.78
C SER A 257 -4.30 -14.55 8.82
N VAL A 258 -5.05 -13.58 8.29
CA VAL A 258 -6.51 -13.69 8.16
C VAL A 258 -6.85 -14.79 7.16
N ALA A 259 -6.19 -14.85 6.01
CA ALA A 259 -6.43 -15.91 5.02
C ALA A 259 -6.23 -17.30 5.62
N ALA A 260 -5.15 -17.50 6.36
CA ALA A 260 -4.88 -18.78 7.04
C ALA A 260 -5.94 -19.10 8.11
N SER A 261 -6.38 -18.11 8.90
CA SER A 261 -7.36 -18.32 9.96
C SER A 261 -8.75 -18.73 9.48
N LEU A 262 -9.08 -18.41 8.23
CA LEU A 262 -10.38 -18.73 7.61
C LEU A 262 -10.43 -20.15 7.02
N VAL A 263 -9.29 -20.83 6.88
CA VAL A 263 -9.19 -22.16 6.26
C VAL A 263 -8.86 -23.21 7.31
N GLN A 264 -9.74 -24.19 7.46
CA GLN A 264 -9.48 -25.31 8.37
C GLN A 264 -8.25 -26.10 7.90
N ASP A 265 -7.41 -26.56 8.83
CA ASP A 265 -6.15 -27.27 8.56
C ASP A 265 -5.20 -26.46 7.63
N SER A 266 -5.22 -25.12 7.75
CA SER A 266 -4.37 -24.22 6.94
C SER A 266 -2.87 -24.51 7.12
N GLU A 267 -2.46 -25.11 8.25
CA GLU A 267 -1.08 -25.56 8.49
C GLU A 267 -0.58 -26.62 7.49
N ARG A 268 -1.50 -27.31 6.80
CA ARG A 268 -1.21 -28.29 5.74
C ARG A 268 -1.24 -27.68 4.33
N THR A 269 -1.47 -26.39 4.23
CA THR A 269 -1.54 -25.65 2.97
C THR A 269 -0.37 -24.67 2.83
N SER A 270 -0.23 -24.06 1.66
CA SER A 270 0.75 -22.99 1.44
C SER A 270 0.48 -21.74 2.29
N LEU A 271 -0.72 -21.57 2.86
CA LEU A 271 -1.08 -20.42 3.68
C LEU A 271 -0.20 -20.30 4.93
N ALA A 272 0.10 -21.42 5.60
CA ALA A 272 0.98 -21.43 6.77
C ALA A 272 2.36 -20.85 6.45
N ARG A 273 3.00 -21.35 5.38
CA ARG A 273 4.29 -20.81 4.91
C ARG A 273 4.21 -19.32 4.60
N TRP A 274 3.17 -18.86 3.93
CA TRP A 274 3.03 -17.44 3.59
C TRP A 274 2.80 -16.56 4.83
N VAL A 275 2.20 -17.09 5.90
CA VAL A 275 2.13 -16.40 7.20
C VAL A 275 3.52 -16.26 7.82
N ASP A 276 4.31 -17.33 7.83
CA ASP A 276 5.64 -17.34 8.43
C ASP A 276 6.64 -16.44 7.65
N GLU A 277 6.51 -16.39 6.34
CA GLU A 277 7.35 -15.58 5.45
C GLU A 277 6.91 -14.09 5.43
N ALA A 278 5.70 -13.76 5.85
CA ALA A 278 5.18 -12.41 5.80
C ALA A 278 5.77 -11.52 6.89
N ILE A 279 6.66 -10.61 6.49
CA ILE A 279 7.14 -9.53 7.35
C ILE A 279 6.37 -8.26 7.00
N PRO A 280 5.43 -7.79 7.85
CA PRO A 280 4.64 -6.61 7.54
C PRO A 280 5.49 -5.35 7.56
N VAL A 281 5.23 -4.46 6.62
CA VAL A 281 5.79 -3.10 6.61
C VAL A 281 4.91 -2.21 7.46
N ARG A 282 5.53 -1.50 8.41
CA ARG A 282 4.84 -0.70 9.41
C ARG A 282 5.32 0.74 9.43
N ALA A 283 4.43 1.64 9.79
CA ALA A 283 4.76 3.04 10.03
C ALA A 283 3.94 3.59 11.18
N ALA A 284 4.54 4.51 11.92
CA ALA A 284 3.80 5.42 12.79
C ALA A 284 3.49 6.70 12.03
N CYS A 285 2.28 7.22 12.18
CA CYS A 285 1.84 8.42 11.47
C CYS A 285 1.24 9.45 12.43
N PHE A 286 1.56 10.72 12.21
CA PHE A 286 1.01 11.85 12.93
C PHE A 286 0.43 12.84 11.92
N ASP A 287 -0.90 12.90 11.86
CA ASP A 287 -1.63 13.77 10.97
C ASP A 287 -2.08 15.01 11.71
N VAL A 288 -1.83 16.20 11.13
CA VAL A 288 -2.17 17.47 11.73
C VAL A 288 -2.93 18.35 10.74
N ALA A 289 -4.16 18.67 11.09
CA ALA A 289 -4.98 19.66 10.40
C ALA A 289 -4.79 21.03 11.05
N LEU A 290 -4.44 22.02 10.25
CA LEU A 290 -4.10 23.37 10.68
C LEU A 290 -5.03 24.39 10.03
N SER A 291 -5.41 25.46 10.74
CA SER A 291 -6.19 26.57 10.18
C SER A 291 -5.42 27.38 9.13
N ARG A 292 -4.08 27.33 9.18
CA ARG A 292 -3.15 27.87 8.17
C ARG A 292 -1.81 27.16 8.23
N LEU A 293 -1.03 27.21 7.15
CA LEU A 293 0.33 26.67 7.14
C LEU A 293 1.31 27.74 7.68
N PRO A 294 2.03 27.49 8.79
CA PRO A 294 2.96 28.47 9.37
C PRO A 294 4.09 28.87 8.41
N VAL A 295 4.69 27.89 7.72
CA VAL A 295 5.77 28.11 6.76
C VAL A 295 5.35 27.60 5.37
N PRO A 296 4.69 28.43 4.52
CA PRO A 296 4.05 27.97 3.27
C PRO A 296 4.98 27.31 2.26
N ARG A 297 6.29 27.59 2.31
CA ARG A 297 7.28 27.02 1.37
C ARG A 297 7.88 25.70 1.84
N ALA A 298 7.69 25.32 3.11
CA ALA A 298 8.25 24.10 3.70
C ALA A 298 7.22 22.96 3.64
N THR A 299 7.01 22.39 2.45
CA THR A 299 5.93 21.42 2.21
C THR A 299 6.36 19.97 2.21
N PHE A 300 7.68 19.70 2.23
CA PHE A 300 8.20 18.34 2.17
C PHE A 300 9.54 18.24 2.90
N ALA A 301 9.73 17.17 3.69
CA ALA A 301 11.02 16.86 4.30
C ALA A 301 11.22 15.34 4.45
N LEU A 302 12.47 14.90 4.30
CA LEU A 302 12.92 13.53 4.58
C LEU A 302 14.02 13.51 5.62
N GLY A 303 13.93 12.61 6.60
CA GLY A 303 15.01 12.28 7.50
C GLY A 303 16.07 11.44 6.79
N ILE A 304 17.33 11.87 6.87
CA ILE A 304 18.47 11.17 6.26
C ILE A 304 19.07 10.17 7.25
N ASP A 305 19.38 10.62 8.45
CA ASP A 305 19.87 9.84 9.59
C ASP A 305 18.76 9.09 10.34
N ARG A 306 17.55 9.56 10.25
CA ARG A 306 16.35 8.98 10.86
C ARG A 306 15.30 8.63 9.83
N PRO A 307 14.49 7.56 10.04
CA PRO A 307 13.48 7.12 9.08
C PRO A 307 12.20 7.97 9.13
N LEU A 308 12.34 9.29 8.92
CA LEU A 308 11.26 10.27 9.05
C LEU A 308 10.83 10.80 7.67
N TYR A 309 9.56 11.08 7.57
CA TYR A 309 8.89 11.70 6.42
C TYR A 309 7.94 12.78 6.89
N LEU A 310 7.89 13.92 6.20
CA LEU A 310 6.88 14.96 6.39
C LEU A 310 6.43 15.48 5.03
N SER A 311 5.11 15.58 4.83
CA SER A 311 4.55 16.22 3.65
C SER A 311 3.25 16.98 3.97
N VAL A 312 3.11 18.17 3.41
CA VAL A 312 1.88 18.94 3.40
C VAL A 312 1.05 18.51 2.21
N HIS A 313 0.30 17.41 2.33
CA HIS A 313 -0.47 16.84 1.22
C HIS A 313 -1.50 17.83 0.65
N SER A 314 -2.10 18.66 1.50
CA SER A 314 -3.04 19.71 1.08
C SER A 314 -2.42 20.85 0.30
N ALA A 315 -1.08 20.99 0.27
CA ALA A 315 -0.42 21.94 -0.63
C ALA A 315 -0.56 21.54 -2.11
N THR A 316 -0.90 20.28 -2.36
CA THR A 316 -1.03 19.70 -3.69
C THR A 316 -2.47 19.31 -4.00
N ALA A 317 -3.12 18.54 -3.13
CA ALA A 317 -4.47 18.00 -3.29
C ALA A 317 -5.49 18.74 -2.42
N LYS A 318 -6.77 18.66 -2.78
CA LYS A 318 -7.87 19.26 -2.03
C LYS A 318 -8.21 18.42 -0.79
N LEU A 319 -7.37 18.53 0.25
CA LEU A 319 -7.50 17.77 1.50
C LEU A 319 -7.80 18.65 2.71
N ALA A 320 -7.88 19.96 2.51
CA ALA A 320 -8.17 20.94 3.57
C ALA A 320 -9.08 22.04 3.03
N PRO A 321 -9.84 22.74 3.89
CA PRO A 321 -10.59 23.92 3.48
C PRO A 321 -9.65 25.05 3.02
N ARG A 322 -10.20 26.02 2.31
CA ARG A 322 -9.40 27.14 1.78
C ARG A 322 -8.67 27.89 2.91
N GLY A 323 -7.36 27.99 2.77
CA GLY A 323 -6.48 28.59 3.77
C GLY A 323 -5.96 27.61 4.83
N GLY A 324 -6.62 26.49 5.04
CA GLY A 324 -6.18 25.42 5.93
C GLY A 324 -5.06 24.56 5.32
N ALA A 325 -4.46 23.72 6.15
CA ALA A 325 -3.43 22.77 5.74
C ALA A 325 -3.61 21.40 6.43
N LEU A 326 -3.27 20.33 5.72
CA LEU A 326 -3.15 19.00 6.27
C LEU A 326 -1.72 18.51 6.06
N ILE A 327 -1.04 18.26 7.18
CA ILE A 327 0.33 17.74 7.21
C ILE A 327 0.30 16.30 7.67
N GLN A 328 1.06 15.46 7.00
CA GLN A 328 1.27 14.07 7.39
C GLN A 328 2.75 13.87 7.70
N VAL A 329 3.03 13.41 8.91
CA VAL A 329 4.37 13.03 9.36
C VAL A 329 4.39 11.55 9.61
N ALA A 330 5.41 10.85 9.16
CA ALA A 330 5.54 9.42 9.37
C ALA A 330 6.95 9.05 9.82
N LYS A 331 7.03 7.99 10.63
CA LYS A 331 8.24 7.24 10.93
C LYS A 331 8.09 5.84 10.33
N TYR A 332 9.02 5.45 9.47
CA TYR A 332 9.10 4.09 8.95
C TYR A 332 9.66 3.19 10.06
N LEU A 333 8.87 2.22 10.51
CA LEU A 333 9.25 1.34 11.61
C LEU A 333 10.06 0.15 11.12
N GLU A 334 11.02 -0.28 11.93
CA GLU A 334 11.71 -1.54 11.73
C GLU A 334 10.79 -2.72 12.08
N PRO A 335 10.98 -3.90 11.52
CA PRO A 335 10.12 -5.07 11.81
C PRO A 335 9.98 -5.39 13.30
N ASN A 336 11.05 -5.17 14.07
CA ASN A 336 11.11 -5.48 15.50
C ASN A 336 11.36 -4.23 16.36
N HIS A 337 10.79 -3.05 15.96
CA HIS A 337 10.96 -1.83 16.72
C HIS A 337 10.47 -1.99 18.17
N GLN A 338 11.17 -1.33 19.10
CA GLN A 338 10.89 -1.38 20.54
C GLN A 338 10.50 -0.02 21.13
N ASP A 339 10.42 1.01 20.27
CA ASP A 339 10.11 2.37 20.74
C ASP A 339 8.69 2.44 21.31
N SER A 340 8.54 3.12 22.43
CA SER A 340 7.20 3.40 22.96
C SER A 340 6.45 4.38 22.05
N ALA A 341 5.12 4.25 22.00
CA ALA A 341 4.25 5.14 21.23
C ALA A 341 4.53 6.63 21.57
N GLN A 342 4.75 6.95 22.85
CA GLN A 342 5.06 8.31 23.31
C GLN A 342 6.42 8.80 22.78
N THR A 343 7.42 7.94 22.69
CA THR A 343 8.74 8.29 22.13
C THR A 343 8.61 8.62 20.66
N VAL A 344 7.90 7.77 19.92
CA VAL A 344 7.64 7.97 18.49
C VAL A 344 6.84 9.24 18.23
N GLU A 345 5.77 9.51 19.01
CA GLU A 345 4.98 10.73 18.85
C GLU A 345 5.83 12.00 19.06
N ARG A 346 6.67 12.03 20.09
CA ARG A 346 7.60 13.16 20.34
C ARG A 346 8.59 13.36 19.18
N GLU A 347 9.07 12.28 18.58
CA GLU A 347 9.99 12.35 17.43
C GLU A 347 9.30 12.95 16.19
N LEU A 348 8.04 12.56 15.93
CA LEU A 348 7.23 13.11 14.85
C LEU A 348 6.88 14.58 15.07
N GLU A 349 6.51 14.96 16.32
CA GLU A 349 6.31 16.36 16.70
C GLU A 349 7.59 17.19 16.54
N GLY A 350 8.76 16.64 16.89
CA GLY A 350 10.06 17.30 16.72
C GLY A 350 10.37 17.60 15.25
N ALA A 351 10.00 16.72 14.33
CA ALA A 351 10.10 17.01 12.89
C ALA A 351 9.20 18.15 12.46
N LEU A 352 7.97 18.23 13.01
CA LEU A 352 7.05 19.36 12.78
C LEU A 352 7.60 20.68 13.37
N ASP A 353 8.16 20.65 14.58
CA ASP A 353 8.77 21.84 15.21
C ASP A 353 9.88 22.42 14.34
N LEU A 354 10.67 21.54 13.72
CA LEU A 354 11.76 21.94 12.83
C LEU A 354 11.27 22.52 11.52
N ILE A 355 10.26 21.90 10.88
CA ILE A 355 9.81 22.24 9.50
C ILE A 355 8.72 23.31 9.52
N GLN A 356 7.81 23.28 10.48
CA GLN A 356 6.63 24.16 10.60
C GLN A 356 6.55 24.82 11.99
N PRO A 357 7.56 25.59 12.43
CA PRO A 357 7.53 26.23 13.75
C PRO A 357 6.25 27.05 13.93
N GLY A 358 5.65 26.99 15.11
CA GLY A 358 4.37 27.63 15.43
C GLY A 358 3.13 26.83 14.98
N TRP A 359 3.28 25.58 14.54
CA TRP A 359 2.16 24.74 14.13
C TRP A 359 1.16 24.49 15.27
N ARG A 360 1.63 24.45 16.53
CA ARG A 360 0.77 24.21 17.69
C ARG A 360 -0.26 25.31 17.93
N ASP A 361 0.04 26.55 17.54
CA ASP A 361 -0.86 27.70 17.73
C ASP A 361 -2.03 27.72 16.74
N VAL A 362 -1.98 26.86 15.72
CA VAL A 362 -2.94 26.84 14.61
C VAL A 362 -3.59 25.47 14.38
N ILE A 363 -3.47 24.57 15.35
CA ILE A 363 -4.07 23.22 15.29
C ILE A 363 -5.60 23.31 15.26
N VAL A 364 -6.21 22.57 14.33
CA VAL A 364 -7.65 22.28 14.30
C VAL A 364 -7.91 20.84 14.76
N HIS A 365 -7.19 19.88 14.18
CA HIS A 365 -7.23 18.48 14.58
C HIS A 365 -5.84 17.88 14.59
N ARG A 366 -5.66 16.87 15.43
CA ARG A 366 -4.47 15.99 15.39
C ARG A 366 -4.88 14.54 15.57
N ARG A 367 -4.15 13.64 14.93
CA ARG A 367 -4.34 12.22 15.07
C ARG A 367 -3.00 11.51 15.05
N PHE A 368 -2.74 10.70 16.06
CA PHE A 368 -1.57 9.85 16.12
C PHE A 368 -1.97 8.37 15.91
N LEU A 369 -1.28 7.70 15.03
CA LEU A 369 -1.42 6.30 14.68
C LEU A 369 -0.06 5.64 14.95
N PRO A 370 0.13 5.02 16.14
CA PRO A 370 1.46 4.61 16.61
C PRO A 370 2.07 3.47 15.82
N ASP A 371 1.24 2.61 15.24
CA ASP A 371 1.69 1.40 14.56
C ASP A 371 0.65 0.95 13.53
N MET A 372 0.88 1.31 12.28
CA MET A 372 0.01 0.96 11.17
C MET A 372 0.70 -0.03 10.24
N ILE A 373 -0.04 -1.06 9.80
CA ILE A 373 0.38 -1.90 8.68
C ILE A 373 0.18 -1.11 7.38
N VAL A 374 1.29 -0.80 6.71
CA VAL A 374 1.29 -0.15 5.40
C VAL A 374 1.18 -1.19 4.29
N MET A 375 1.91 -2.30 4.42
CA MET A 375 1.89 -3.44 3.49
C MET A 375 1.97 -4.73 4.28
N ASN A 376 1.21 -5.76 3.86
CA ASN A 376 1.11 -7.02 4.62
C ASN A 376 2.38 -7.87 4.56
N ALA A 377 3.17 -7.77 3.49
CA ALA A 377 4.45 -8.46 3.38
C ALA A 377 5.48 -7.62 2.62
N SER A 378 6.66 -7.44 3.20
CA SER A 378 7.81 -6.85 2.53
C SER A 378 8.32 -7.78 1.43
N PRO A 379 8.75 -7.28 0.26
CA PRO A 379 9.38 -8.10 -0.76
C PRO A 379 10.82 -8.43 -0.36
N LEU A 380 11.00 -9.61 0.25
CA LEU A 380 12.27 -10.05 0.82
C LEU A 380 13.27 -10.48 -0.25
N ALA A 381 14.53 -10.09 -0.11
CA ALA A 381 15.61 -10.53 -0.98
C ALA A 381 15.79 -12.06 -0.94
N SER A 382 15.64 -12.69 0.24
CA SER A 382 15.72 -14.13 0.43
C SER A 382 14.67 -14.93 -0.36
N LEU A 383 13.57 -14.28 -0.74
CA LEU A 383 12.47 -14.87 -1.52
C LEU A 383 12.45 -14.40 -2.98
N GLY A 384 13.42 -13.59 -3.44
CA GLY A 384 13.44 -13.05 -4.80
C GLY A 384 12.58 -11.81 -5.00
N GLY A 385 12.38 -11.00 -3.97
CA GLY A 385 11.62 -9.76 -4.03
C GLY A 385 10.15 -9.99 -4.35
N THR A 386 9.60 -9.23 -5.32
CA THR A 386 8.21 -9.40 -5.76
C THR A 386 7.97 -10.72 -6.49
N GLN A 387 9.00 -11.30 -7.15
CA GLN A 387 8.88 -12.56 -7.87
C GLN A 387 8.66 -13.76 -6.93
N GLY A 388 9.02 -13.64 -5.66
CA GLY A 388 8.81 -14.68 -4.65
C GLY A 388 7.44 -14.65 -3.98
N ARG A 389 6.57 -13.71 -4.34
CA ARG A 389 5.20 -13.65 -3.79
C ARG A 389 4.33 -14.78 -4.34
N PRO A 390 3.33 -15.22 -3.57
CA PRO A 390 2.37 -16.21 -4.06
C PRO A 390 1.54 -15.67 -5.22
N GLY A 391 1.19 -16.53 -6.16
CA GLY A 391 0.11 -16.27 -7.12
C GLY A 391 -1.26 -16.25 -6.43
N PRO A 392 -2.34 -15.90 -7.16
CA PRO A 392 -3.67 -15.75 -6.56
C PRO A 392 -4.34 -17.07 -6.17
N GLU A 393 -3.92 -18.21 -6.72
CA GLU A 393 -4.49 -19.53 -6.39
C GLU A 393 -3.81 -20.10 -5.15
N VAL A 394 -4.59 -20.72 -4.26
CA VAL A 394 -4.06 -21.45 -3.10
C VAL A 394 -3.84 -22.92 -3.47
N PRO A 395 -2.58 -23.36 -3.66
CA PRO A 395 -2.29 -24.75 -4.01
C PRO A 395 -2.87 -25.74 -3.00
N GLY A 396 -3.52 -26.78 -3.51
CA GLY A 396 -4.14 -27.83 -2.69
C GLY A 396 -5.53 -27.48 -2.13
N VAL A 397 -6.08 -26.29 -2.44
CA VAL A 397 -7.45 -25.92 -2.08
C VAL A 397 -8.18 -25.41 -3.34
N PRO A 398 -8.71 -26.30 -4.17
CA PRO A 398 -9.41 -25.91 -5.40
C PRO A 398 -10.57 -24.95 -5.11
N GLY A 399 -10.67 -23.86 -5.90
CA GLY A 399 -11.69 -22.84 -5.73
C GLY A 399 -11.35 -21.75 -4.70
N LEU A 400 -10.18 -21.84 -4.02
CA LEU A 400 -9.72 -20.78 -3.12
C LEU A 400 -8.70 -19.88 -3.80
N PHE A 401 -8.97 -18.57 -3.74
CA PHE A 401 -8.12 -17.53 -4.28
C PHE A 401 -7.79 -16.48 -3.21
N ILE A 402 -6.67 -15.78 -3.40
CA ILE A 402 -6.22 -14.67 -2.56
C ILE A 402 -5.96 -13.44 -3.41
N ALA A 403 -6.16 -12.26 -2.83
CA ALA A 403 -5.80 -10.99 -3.45
C ALA A 403 -5.32 -10.00 -2.36
N GLY A 404 -4.39 -9.12 -2.71
CA GLY A 404 -3.84 -8.14 -1.79
C GLY A 404 -2.44 -7.70 -2.17
N ASP A 405 -1.87 -6.80 -1.38
CA ASP A 405 -0.54 -6.22 -1.61
C ASP A 405 0.65 -7.19 -1.40
N TRP A 406 0.35 -8.41 -0.97
CA TRP A 406 1.30 -9.48 -0.75
C TRP A 406 1.19 -10.62 -1.79
N VAL A 407 0.32 -10.44 -2.80
CA VAL A 407 0.02 -11.43 -3.84
C VAL A 407 0.44 -10.92 -5.21
N GLY A 408 0.98 -11.81 -6.05
CA GLY A 408 1.41 -11.50 -7.42
C GLY A 408 2.75 -10.78 -7.51
N GLU A 409 3.33 -10.80 -8.69
CA GLU A 409 4.68 -10.28 -8.94
C GLU A 409 4.69 -8.77 -9.22
N GLU A 410 3.54 -8.17 -9.58
CA GLU A 410 3.46 -6.80 -10.07
C GLU A 410 3.33 -5.78 -8.95
N GLY A 411 4.31 -4.86 -8.86
CA GLY A 411 4.24 -3.64 -8.07
C GLY A 411 4.26 -3.83 -6.55
N LEU A 412 4.00 -2.74 -5.84
CA LEU A 412 3.90 -2.67 -4.39
C LEU A 412 2.61 -1.96 -3.99
N LEU A 413 2.20 -2.09 -2.73
CA LEU A 413 1.08 -1.33 -2.15
C LEU A 413 -0.22 -1.56 -2.94
N VAL A 414 -0.88 -0.46 -3.36
CA VAL A 414 -2.13 -0.53 -4.13
C VAL A 414 -1.93 -1.12 -5.53
N ASP A 415 -0.75 -0.95 -6.14
CA ASP A 415 -0.46 -1.54 -7.45
C ASP A 415 -0.55 -3.07 -7.37
N ALA A 416 0.08 -3.67 -6.37
CA ALA A 416 0.01 -5.11 -6.12
C ALA A 416 -1.41 -5.56 -5.74
N ALA A 417 -2.09 -4.79 -4.89
CA ALA A 417 -3.44 -5.11 -4.46
C ALA A 417 -4.44 -5.17 -5.63
N LEU A 418 -4.37 -4.23 -6.55
CA LEU A 418 -5.25 -4.15 -7.72
C LEU A 418 -4.84 -5.14 -8.82
N ALA A 419 -3.52 -5.33 -9.05
CA ALA A 419 -3.02 -6.30 -10.02
C ALA A 419 -3.41 -7.73 -9.61
N SER A 420 -3.18 -8.13 -8.36
CA SER A 420 -3.55 -9.44 -7.86
C SER A 420 -5.06 -9.69 -7.87
N ALA A 421 -5.86 -8.66 -7.59
CA ALA A 421 -7.32 -8.73 -7.68
C ALA A 421 -7.79 -9.05 -9.10
N LYS A 422 -7.22 -8.37 -10.11
CA LYS A 422 -7.49 -8.64 -11.52
C LYS A 422 -7.05 -10.04 -11.93
N GLU A 423 -5.87 -10.47 -11.49
CA GLU A 423 -5.34 -11.81 -11.80
C GLU A 423 -6.23 -12.90 -11.18
N ALA A 424 -6.62 -12.77 -9.90
CA ALA A 424 -7.54 -13.69 -9.24
C ALA A 424 -8.88 -13.79 -9.99
N ALA A 425 -9.44 -12.65 -10.40
CA ALA A 425 -10.66 -12.61 -11.18
C ALA A 425 -10.51 -13.31 -12.52
N GLY A 426 -9.41 -13.09 -13.24
CA GLY A 426 -9.12 -13.77 -14.53
C GLY A 426 -9.10 -15.29 -14.38
N LYS A 427 -8.41 -15.82 -13.37
CA LYS A 427 -8.35 -17.26 -13.08
C LYS A 427 -9.72 -17.87 -12.79
N ILE A 428 -10.56 -17.17 -12.04
CA ILE A 428 -11.94 -17.62 -11.73
C ILE A 428 -12.78 -17.69 -13.00
N VAL A 429 -12.74 -16.65 -13.83
CA VAL A 429 -13.51 -16.56 -15.08
C VAL A 429 -13.08 -17.65 -16.08
N GLU A 430 -11.77 -17.85 -16.27
CA GLU A 430 -11.20 -18.92 -17.11
C GLU A 430 -11.64 -20.30 -16.63
N GLY A 431 -11.57 -20.55 -15.31
CA GLY A 431 -12.00 -21.80 -14.69
C GLY A 431 -13.49 -22.07 -14.83
N ALA A 432 -14.34 -21.02 -14.78
CA ALA A 432 -15.77 -21.15 -15.01
C ALA A 432 -16.08 -21.51 -16.47
N ALA A 433 -15.45 -20.84 -17.43
CA ALA A 433 -15.60 -21.13 -18.85
C ALA A 433 -15.19 -22.57 -19.21
N SER A 434 -14.09 -23.05 -18.64
CA SER A 434 -13.60 -24.43 -18.84
C SER A 434 -14.58 -25.47 -18.29
N ARG A 435 -15.23 -25.22 -17.15
CA ARG A 435 -16.27 -26.12 -16.59
C ARG A 435 -17.50 -26.20 -17.46
N ILE A 436 -17.95 -25.08 -18.03
CA ILE A 436 -19.10 -25.03 -18.93
C ILE A 436 -18.78 -25.84 -20.22
N ALA A 437 -17.59 -25.64 -20.78
CA ALA A 437 -17.16 -26.36 -21.98
C ALA A 437 -17.00 -27.91 -21.78
N ALA A 438 -16.70 -28.34 -20.54
CA ALA A 438 -16.57 -29.77 -20.22
C ALA A 438 -17.91 -30.47 -20.02
N VAL A 439 -19.00 -29.75 -19.85
CA VAL A 439 -20.37 -30.27 -19.64
C VAL A 439 -21.21 -30.19 -20.92
N ALA A 440 -20.82 -29.38 -21.89
CA ALA A 440 -21.44 -29.25 -23.20
C ALA A 440 -20.90 -30.30 -24.20
#